data_26e08ecb3cc3aea60b92817478061005
#
_entry.id   26e08ecb3cc3aea60b92817478061005
#
_cell.length_a   1.000
_cell.length_b   1.000
_cell.length_c   1.000
_cell.angle_alpha   90.00
_cell.angle_beta   90.00
_cell.angle_gamma   90.00
#
_symmetry.space_group_name_H-M   'P 1'
#
loop_
_entity.id
_entity.type
_entity.pdbx_description
1 polymer ?
#
loop_
_entity_poly.entity_id
_entity_poly.type
_entity_poly.pdbx_seq_one_letter_code
_entity_poly.pdbx_strand_id
1 'polypeptide(L)'
;HFNILPSAENIVNGEDLNDQSNFNILAIQSRLKASISGPDFFGMKTSGAIEAAFFGNSDGSIGELRLRHAFVKLSNDKVEILMGQYWHPMFVTDVFPGTYSFNTGVPFQPFSRNPQLRITTKGNVKFIGVLFTERDFQTRGASVSKSGMPQLHAQLQLGSASKTLGGFGVNLKSSRPALGEDNLTSTAFIGYFRTKLGKATWKAEATYGQNMTDVLQIGGFGQASNGDYVNNDTFSTWTELSADFSETMEWGLFGGYSKNSGFGEPITYVNGFLGTVESAYRVSPRIGWKSGKLKIGVEAELTNAQYGSIDVNGDITSTGLDSVNNFRLLTTAIYNF
;
A
#
# COMPACT_ATOMS: atom_id res chain seq x y z
N HIS A 1 0.54 15.61 -5.48
CA HIS A 1 1.38 14.50 -5.02
C HIS A 1 0.56 13.35 -4.45
N PHE A 2 -0.73 13.55 -4.22
CA PHE A 2 -1.66 12.46 -3.92
C PHE A 2 -2.21 11.77 -5.18
N ASN A 3 -1.94 12.30 -6.37
CA ASN A 3 -2.28 11.63 -7.62
C ASN A 3 -1.35 10.43 -7.81
N ILE A 4 -1.87 9.25 -7.54
CA ILE A 4 -1.15 7.98 -7.59
C ILE A 4 -1.11 7.45 -9.01
N LEU A 5 -2.14 7.76 -9.80
CA LEU A 5 -2.28 7.48 -11.22
C LEU A 5 -2.53 8.79 -11.99
N PRO A 6 -2.21 8.86 -13.29
CA PRO A 6 -2.62 9.99 -14.13
C PRO A 6 -4.14 10.13 -14.12
N SER A 7 -4.64 11.36 -14.18
CA SER A 7 -6.07 11.62 -14.27
C SER A 7 -6.59 11.25 -15.65
N ALA A 8 -7.87 10.85 -15.75
CA ALA A 8 -8.53 10.70 -17.04
C ALA A 8 -8.48 12.01 -17.84
N GLU A 9 -8.57 11.93 -19.16
CA GLU A 9 -8.69 13.11 -20.02
C GLU A 9 -9.88 13.98 -19.59
N ASN A 10 -9.70 15.29 -19.66
CA ASN A 10 -10.74 16.29 -19.45
C ASN A 10 -10.80 17.23 -20.65
N ILE A 11 -11.46 16.77 -21.71
CA ILE A 11 -11.52 17.49 -22.99
C ILE A 11 -12.51 18.65 -22.91
N VAL A 12 -12.00 19.88 -23.01
CA VAL A 12 -12.81 21.09 -23.12
C VAL A 12 -12.37 21.86 -24.35
N ASN A 13 -13.31 22.12 -25.28
CA ASN A 13 -13.05 22.78 -26.55
C ASN A 13 -11.96 22.11 -27.41
N GLY A 14 -11.79 20.79 -27.27
CA GLY A 14 -10.80 20.02 -28.04
C GLY A 14 -9.39 19.97 -27.41
N GLU A 15 -9.20 20.51 -26.20
CA GLU A 15 -7.96 20.48 -25.45
C GLU A 15 -8.14 19.65 -24.17
N ASP A 16 -7.17 18.81 -23.83
CA ASP A 16 -7.14 18.10 -22.54
C ASP A 16 -6.60 19.01 -21.44
N LEU A 17 -7.46 19.47 -20.55
CA LEU A 17 -7.09 20.33 -19.42
C LEU A 17 -6.24 19.61 -18.35
N ASN A 18 -6.17 18.28 -18.37
CA ASN A 18 -5.33 17.49 -17.48
C ASN A 18 -3.92 17.25 -18.04
N ASP A 19 -3.70 17.48 -19.35
CA ASP A 19 -2.36 17.39 -19.97
C ASP A 19 -1.52 18.64 -19.67
N GLN A 20 -1.04 18.72 -18.41
CA GLN A 20 -0.26 19.86 -17.95
C GLN A 20 0.99 19.42 -17.21
N SER A 21 2.11 20.10 -17.52
CA SER A 21 3.34 19.96 -16.74
C SER A 21 3.19 20.64 -15.39
N ASN A 22 3.62 19.98 -14.33
CA ASN A 22 3.67 20.58 -13.00
C ASN A 22 5.04 20.34 -12.33
N PHE A 23 5.36 21.18 -11.37
CA PHE A 23 6.60 21.13 -10.62
C PHE A 23 6.34 21.32 -9.13
N ASN A 24 6.96 20.46 -8.28
CA ASN A 24 6.82 20.52 -6.83
C ASN A 24 8.16 20.29 -6.14
N ILE A 25 8.38 20.99 -5.02
CA ILE A 25 9.47 20.72 -4.07
C ILE A 25 8.85 20.49 -2.70
N LEU A 26 9.12 19.33 -2.11
CA LEU A 26 8.46 18.91 -0.87
C LEU A 26 9.50 18.37 0.14
N ALA A 27 9.37 18.78 1.41
CA ALA A 27 10.17 18.29 2.53
C ALA A 27 9.34 17.49 3.55
N ILE A 28 8.15 17.07 3.16
CA ILE A 28 7.12 16.49 4.03
C ILE A 28 7.44 15.10 4.56
N GLN A 29 8.43 14.41 4.00
CA GLN A 29 8.90 13.12 4.53
C GLN A 29 9.86 13.22 5.71
N SER A 30 10.12 14.43 6.20
CA SER A 30 10.89 14.63 7.43
C SER A 30 10.20 13.91 8.59
N ARG A 31 10.94 13.01 9.26
CA ARG A 31 10.40 12.10 10.28
C ARG A 31 11.08 12.29 11.61
N LEU A 32 10.28 12.21 12.67
CA LEU A 32 10.74 12.18 14.05
C LEU A 32 10.35 10.82 14.65
N LYS A 33 11.33 10.13 15.24
CA LYS A 33 11.11 8.85 15.88
C LYS A 33 11.76 8.81 17.27
N ALA A 34 10.98 8.45 18.27
CA ALA A 34 11.47 8.07 19.60
C ALA A 34 11.34 6.54 19.76
N SER A 35 12.45 5.88 20.12
CA SER A 35 12.46 4.47 20.48
C SER A 35 12.63 4.36 21.99
N ILE A 36 11.84 3.50 22.62
CA ILE A 36 11.71 3.39 24.07
C ILE A 36 12.00 1.95 24.46
N SER A 37 12.78 1.76 25.52
CA SER A 37 12.95 0.47 26.20
C SER A 37 12.44 0.59 27.62
N GLY A 38 11.68 -0.39 28.07
CA GLY A 38 11.11 -0.44 29.41
C GLY A 38 11.63 -1.63 30.21
N PRO A 39 11.22 -1.75 31.47
CA PRO A 39 11.48 -2.94 32.28
C PRO A 39 10.78 -4.16 31.67
N ASP A 40 11.32 -5.34 31.94
CA ASP A 40 10.69 -6.58 31.46
C ASP A 40 9.29 -6.74 32.07
N PHE A 41 8.36 -7.27 31.27
CA PHE A 41 6.99 -7.53 31.70
C PHE A 41 6.63 -8.98 31.43
N PHE A 42 6.27 -9.73 32.49
CA PHE A 42 6.02 -11.17 32.46
C PHE A 42 7.14 -12.00 31.80
N GLY A 43 8.40 -11.63 32.04
CA GLY A 43 9.57 -12.31 31.46
C GLY A 43 9.78 -11.99 29.96
N MET A 44 9.10 -11.01 29.42
CA MET A 44 9.27 -10.52 28.04
C MET A 44 9.93 -9.15 28.06
N LYS A 45 10.87 -8.91 27.17
CA LYS A 45 11.48 -7.59 26.95
C LYS A 45 10.45 -6.62 26.42
N THR A 46 10.33 -5.45 27.07
CA THR A 46 9.42 -4.38 26.67
C THR A 46 10.16 -3.33 25.85
N SER A 47 9.59 -2.95 24.73
CA SER A 47 10.05 -1.84 23.90
C SER A 47 8.87 -1.13 23.26
N GLY A 48 9.09 0.03 22.67
CA GLY A 48 8.07 0.78 21.96
C GLY A 48 8.68 1.80 21.04
N ALA A 49 7.85 2.41 20.22
CA ALA A 49 8.23 3.56 19.40
C ALA A 49 7.05 4.48 19.15
N ILE A 50 7.36 5.77 19.04
CA ILE A 50 6.47 6.79 18.49
C ILE A 50 7.20 7.39 17.30
N GLU A 51 6.54 7.44 16.14
CA GLU A 51 7.05 8.04 14.92
C GLU A 51 6.01 8.96 14.29
N ALA A 52 6.42 10.16 13.92
CA ALA A 52 5.61 11.13 13.21
C ALA A 52 6.35 11.66 11.96
N ALA A 53 5.60 12.17 10.99
CA ALA A 53 6.12 12.85 9.80
C ALA A 53 5.20 13.99 9.40
N PHE A 54 5.73 14.96 8.65
CA PHE A 54 4.96 16.08 8.10
C PHE A 54 4.31 15.69 6.77
N PHE A 55 3.41 14.72 6.80
CA PHE A 55 2.70 14.24 5.62
C PHE A 55 1.23 13.98 5.94
N GLY A 56 0.37 14.94 5.63
CA GLY A 56 -1.07 14.84 5.81
C GLY A 56 -1.74 13.85 4.86
N ASN A 57 -3.06 13.68 4.99
CA ASN A 57 -3.86 12.76 4.17
C ASN A 57 -4.40 13.38 2.89
N SER A 58 -4.30 14.70 2.75
CA SER A 58 -4.81 15.49 1.63
C SER A 58 -3.86 16.63 1.31
N ASP A 59 -4.05 17.29 0.18
CA ASP A 59 -3.28 18.48 -0.19
C ASP A 59 -3.49 19.62 0.81
N GLY A 60 -4.69 19.78 1.35
CA GLY A 60 -5.00 20.81 2.37
C GLY A 60 -4.35 20.58 3.73
N SER A 61 -3.96 19.33 4.04
CA SER A 61 -3.29 18.97 5.29
C SER A 61 -1.79 18.66 5.11
N ILE A 62 -1.24 18.97 3.95
CA ILE A 62 0.18 18.76 3.69
C ILE A 62 1.03 19.65 4.59
N GLY A 63 2.06 19.08 5.20
CA GLY A 63 2.88 19.78 6.19
C GLY A 63 2.40 19.66 7.62
N GLU A 64 1.23 19.09 7.88
CA GLU A 64 0.78 18.77 9.23
C GLU A 64 1.55 17.59 9.83
N LEU A 65 1.91 17.71 11.11
CA LEU A 65 2.55 16.61 11.84
C LEU A 65 1.55 15.49 12.07
N ARG A 66 1.81 14.34 11.48
CA ARG A 66 0.95 13.18 11.54
C ARG A 66 1.62 12.00 12.23
N LEU A 67 0.87 11.34 13.11
CA LEU A 67 1.30 10.08 13.72
C LEU A 67 1.40 8.98 12.66
N ARG A 68 2.59 8.37 12.57
CA ARG A 68 2.85 7.20 11.73
C ARG A 68 2.75 5.91 12.51
N HIS A 69 3.56 5.80 13.55
CA HIS A 69 3.62 4.64 14.44
C HIS A 69 3.52 5.06 15.89
N ALA A 70 2.79 4.30 16.68
CA ALA A 70 2.75 4.40 18.14
C ALA A 70 2.39 3.02 18.69
N PHE A 71 3.37 2.31 19.22
CA PHE A 71 3.15 0.95 19.69
C PHE A 71 4.04 0.58 20.87
N VAL A 72 3.57 -0.38 21.65
CA VAL A 72 4.34 -1.15 22.61
C VAL A 72 4.54 -2.55 22.10
N LYS A 73 5.70 -3.13 22.37
CA LYS A 73 6.10 -4.46 21.94
C LYS A 73 6.66 -5.26 23.11
N LEU A 74 6.14 -6.46 23.30
CA LEU A 74 6.63 -7.47 24.22
C LEU A 74 7.29 -8.57 23.41
N SER A 75 8.47 -9.02 23.80
CA SER A 75 9.24 -9.98 22.99
C SER A 75 10.08 -10.91 23.85
N ASN A 76 10.03 -12.21 23.56
CA ASN A 76 10.96 -13.22 24.06
C ASN A 76 11.56 -14.01 22.88
N ASP A 77 12.23 -15.14 23.15
CA ASP A 77 12.89 -15.93 22.10
C ASP A 77 11.91 -16.63 21.14
N LYS A 78 10.64 -16.81 21.53
CA LYS A 78 9.62 -17.59 20.79
C LYS A 78 8.60 -16.72 20.11
N VAL A 79 8.22 -15.59 20.70
CA VAL A 79 7.09 -14.79 20.26
C VAL A 79 7.35 -13.29 20.45
N GLU A 80 6.71 -12.50 19.59
CA GLU A 80 6.61 -11.06 19.68
C GLU A 80 5.12 -10.68 19.69
N ILE A 81 4.71 -9.81 20.60
CA ILE A 81 3.36 -9.25 20.70
C ILE A 81 3.50 -7.73 20.53
N LEU A 82 2.82 -7.16 19.56
CA LEU A 82 2.78 -5.72 19.29
C LEU A 82 1.36 -5.20 19.48
N MET A 83 1.22 -4.11 20.23
CA MET A 83 -0.04 -3.43 20.49
C MET A 83 0.10 -1.93 20.14
N GLY A 84 -0.75 -1.44 19.28
CA GLY A 84 -0.77 -0.03 18.85
C GLY A 84 -0.76 0.16 17.35
N GLN A 85 -0.49 1.37 16.88
CA GLN A 85 -0.50 1.71 15.46
C GLN A 85 0.81 1.29 14.78
N TYR A 86 0.69 0.40 13.82
CA TYR A 86 1.80 -0.13 13.04
C TYR A 86 1.37 -0.39 11.57
N TRP A 87 2.29 -0.81 10.73
CA TRP A 87 2.00 -1.17 9.34
C TRP A 87 0.87 -2.19 9.24
N HIS A 88 -0.04 -1.96 8.29
CA HIS A 88 -1.02 -2.95 7.87
C HIS A 88 -0.33 -4.31 7.61
N PRO A 89 -0.90 -5.45 8.00
CA PRO A 89 -0.20 -6.74 7.87
C PRO A 89 0.15 -7.10 6.42
N MET A 90 -0.60 -6.63 5.44
CA MET A 90 -0.28 -6.78 4.02
C MET A 90 0.83 -5.84 3.52
N PHE A 91 1.26 -4.84 4.30
CA PHE A 91 2.50 -4.11 4.03
C PHE A 91 3.67 -4.87 4.66
N VAL A 92 4.27 -5.79 3.90
CA VAL A 92 5.36 -6.65 4.39
C VAL A 92 6.67 -5.89 4.42
N THR A 93 7.09 -5.45 5.60
CA THR A 93 8.26 -4.57 5.79
C THR A 93 9.58 -5.15 5.28
N ASP A 94 9.69 -6.48 5.19
CA ASP A 94 10.88 -7.16 4.66
C ASP A 94 10.91 -7.21 3.12
N VAL A 95 9.81 -6.91 2.45
CA VAL A 95 9.65 -7.12 1.00
C VAL A 95 9.26 -5.85 0.23
N PHE A 96 8.78 -4.79 0.86
CA PHE A 96 8.30 -3.58 0.16
C PHE A 96 9.32 -2.97 -0.82
N PRO A 97 8.87 -2.27 -1.87
CA PRO A 97 9.73 -1.69 -2.89
C PRO A 97 10.63 -0.58 -2.34
N GLY A 98 11.80 -0.42 -2.94
CA GLY A 98 12.79 0.61 -2.56
C GLY A 98 12.72 1.87 -3.40
N THR A 99 11.58 2.21 -4.01
CA THR A 99 11.39 3.43 -4.81
C THR A 99 11.71 4.68 -3.99
N TYR A 100 12.26 5.70 -4.64
CA TYR A 100 12.47 7.02 -4.02
C TYR A 100 11.16 7.81 -3.97
N SER A 101 10.27 7.53 -4.90
CA SER A 101 8.93 8.08 -4.87
C SER A 101 8.22 7.74 -3.55
N PHE A 102 7.59 8.75 -2.97
CA PHE A 102 6.85 8.60 -1.73
C PHE A 102 5.70 7.59 -1.83
N ASN A 103 5.17 7.36 -3.02
CA ASN A 103 4.07 6.41 -3.22
C ASN A 103 4.43 4.96 -2.84
N THR A 104 5.72 4.63 -2.63
CA THR A 104 6.21 3.31 -2.21
C THR A 104 5.58 2.15 -2.99
N GLY A 105 5.37 2.34 -4.31
CA GLY A 105 4.76 1.35 -5.18
C GLY A 105 3.23 1.30 -5.18
N VAL A 106 2.54 2.20 -4.48
CA VAL A 106 1.06 2.31 -4.56
C VAL A 106 0.64 2.75 -5.98
N PRO A 107 -0.44 2.19 -6.57
CA PRO A 107 -1.46 1.30 -6.01
C PRO A 107 -1.15 -0.20 -6.15
N PHE A 108 0.05 -0.57 -6.57
CA PHE A 108 0.45 -1.96 -6.78
C PHE A 108 0.85 -2.66 -5.47
N GLN A 109 1.33 -1.86 -4.51
CA GLN A 109 1.73 -2.24 -3.15
C GLN A 109 0.65 -1.83 -2.16
N PRO A 110 0.11 -2.72 -1.30
CA PRO A 110 -0.76 -2.35 -0.18
C PRO A 110 -0.05 -1.37 0.76
N PHE A 111 -0.71 -0.30 1.15
CA PHE A 111 -0.13 0.73 2.00
C PHE A 111 -1.14 1.30 2.98
N SER A 112 -0.95 1.04 4.27
CA SER A 112 -1.71 1.65 5.36
C SER A 112 -1.02 1.40 6.71
N ARG A 113 -1.42 2.12 7.76
CA ARG A 113 -1.00 1.91 9.15
C ARG A 113 -2.23 1.90 10.04
N ASN A 114 -2.33 0.91 10.90
CA ASN A 114 -3.55 0.59 11.61
C ASN A 114 -3.29 0.32 13.09
N PRO A 115 -4.17 0.76 14.01
CA PRO A 115 -4.21 0.25 15.37
C PRO A 115 -4.48 -1.25 15.37
N GLN A 116 -3.63 -2.02 16.05
CA GLN A 116 -3.65 -3.48 15.96
C GLN A 116 -3.10 -4.18 17.21
N LEU A 117 -3.54 -5.41 17.40
CA LEU A 117 -2.88 -6.41 18.20
C LEU A 117 -2.29 -7.44 17.23
N ARG A 118 -0.96 -7.58 17.24
CA ARG A 118 -0.23 -8.49 16.35
C ARG A 118 0.57 -9.48 17.19
N ILE A 119 0.46 -10.76 16.87
CA ILE A 119 1.27 -11.83 17.46
C ILE A 119 2.10 -12.45 16.33
N THR A 120 3.40 -12.55 16.54
CA THR A 120 4.35 -13.11 15.57
C THR A 120 5.22 -14.15 16.25
N THR A 121 5.23 -15.40 15.79
CA THR A 121 6.18 -16.42 16.23
C THR A 121 7.57 -16.13 15.63
N LYS A 122 8.62 -16.55 16.31
CA LYS A 122 10.01 -16.36 15.86
C LYS A 122 10.57 -17.64 15.24
N GLY A 123 11.63 -17.49 14.44
CA GLY A 123 12.30 -18.60 13.76
C GLY A 123 12.26 -18.47 12.23
N ASN A 124 12.63 -19.55 11.54
CA ASN A 124 12.61 -19.61 10.06
C ASN A 124 11.21 -19.82 9.51
N VAL A 125 10.29 -20.29 10.33
CA VAL A 125 8.84 -20.37 10.04
C VAL A 125 8.16 -19.44 11.04
N LYS A 126 7.46 -18.42 10.52
CA LYS A 126 6.74 -17.46 11.34
C LYS A 126 5.26 -17.53 11.02
N PHE A 127 4.46 -17.62 12.06
CA PHE A 127 3.02 -17.41 12.01
C PHE A 127 2.74 -16.00 12.52
N ILE A 128 1.94 -15.24 11.78
CA ILE A 128 1.56 -13.88 12.12
C ILE A 128 0.05 -13.80 12.15
N GLY A 129 -0.51 -13.48 13.32
CA GLY A 129 -1.94 -13.25 13.52
C GLY A 129 -2.17 -11.80 13.94
N VAL A 130 -3.15 -11.13 13.33
CA VAL A 130 -3.43 -9.71 13.59
C VAL A 130 -4.92 -9.46 13.71
N LEU A 131 -5.31 -8.74 14.77
CA LEU A 131 -6.60 -8.09 14.93
C LEU A 131 -6.39 -6.60 14.77
N PHE A 132 -7.16 -5.91 13.94
CA PHE A 132 -6.94 -4.48 13.69
C PHE A 132 -8.19 -3.75 13.20
N THR A 133 -8.10 -2.44 13.16
CA THR A 133 -9.13 -1.56 12.60
C THR A 133 -8.50 -0.53 11.67
N GLU A 134 -9.30 0.13 10.86
CA GLU A 134 -8.83 1.16 9.94
C GLU A 134 -8.49 2.45 10.68
N ARG A 135 -7.44 3.16 10.21
CA ARG A 135 -7.06 4.47 10.74
C ARG A 135 -6.41 5.39 9.70
N ASP A 136 -5.35 4.93 9.05
CA ASP A 136 -4.52 5.76 8.14
C ASP A 136 -5.27 6.08 6.85
N PHE A 137 -5.71 5.02 6.17
CA PHE A 137 -6.66 5.05 5.09
C PHE A 137 -7.85 4.18 5.46
N GLN A 138 -9.02 4.50 4.93
CA GLN A 138 -10.27 3.87 5.30
C GLN A 138 -10.98 3.37 4.05
N THR A 139 -11.77 2.33 4.22
CA THR A 139 -12.73 1.90 3.21
C THR A 139 -13.64 3.07 2.85
N ARG A 140 -13.65 3.46 1.59
CA ARG A 140 -14.47 4.57 1.13
C ARG A 140 -15.93 4.15 1.08
N GLY A 141 -16.81 5.01 1.60
CA GLY A 141 -18.25 4.80 1.54
C GLY A 141 -18.83 3.77 2.52
N ALA A 142 -18.00 3.01 3.24
CA ALA A 142 -18.43 2.07 4.26
C ALA A 142 -17.60 2.24 5.54
N SER A 143 -18.01 1.61 6.64
CA SER A 143 -17.34 1.76 7.93
C SER A 143 -17.05 0.41 8.57
N VAL A 144 -15.77 0.10 8.77
CA VAL A 144 -15.33 -1.07 9.53
C VAL A 144 -15.74 -0.94 11.01
N SER A 145 -15.60 0.24 11.61
CA SER A 145 -15.96 0.44 13.02
C SER A 145 -17.47 0.22 13.29
N LYS A 146 -18.32 0.52 12.32
CA LYS A 146 -19.78 0.31 12.43
C LYS A 146 -20.23 -1.12 12.14
N SER A 147 -19.34 -1.97 11.61
CA SER A 147 -19.64 -3.39 11.38
C SER A 147 -19.68 -4.19 12.68
N GLY A 148 -19.08 -3.66 13.76
CA GLY A 148 -18.94 -4.35 15.04
C GLY A 148 -17.87 -5.45 15.07
N MET A 149 -17.12 -5.63 13.97
CA MET A 149 -16.09 -6.66 13.83
C MET A 149 -14.73 -6.03 13.53
N PRO A 150 -13.63 -6.49 14.18
CA PRO A 150 -12.28 -6.11 13.74
C PRO A 150 -11.96 -6.75 12.40
N GLN A 151 -10.99 -6.20 11.69
CA GLN A 151 -10.33 -6.92 10.60
C GLN A 151 -9.44 -8.02 11.18
N LEU A 152 -9.32 -9.12 10.47
CA LEU A 152 -8.52 -10.29 10.83
C LEU A 152 -7.48 -10.55 9.75
N HIS A 153 -6.24 -10.84 10.16
CA HIS A 153 -5.20 -11.28 9.22
C HIS A 153 -4.44 -12.47 9.78
N ALA A 154 -4.20 -13.45 8.93
CA ALA A 154 -3.33 -14.58 9.21
C ALA A 154 -2.29 -14.73 8.10
N GLN A 155 -1.02 -14.96 8.47
CA GLN A 155 0.09 -15.04 7.52
C GLN A 155 1.12 -16.06 7.96
N LEU A 156 1.64 -16.81 6.98
CA LEU A 156 2.79 -17.69 7.10
C LEU A 156 3.98 -17.06 6.36
N GLN A 157 5.12 -16.95 7.02
CA GLN A 157 6.38 -16.49 6.44
C GLN A 157 7.48 -17.52 6.64
N LEU A 158 8.21 -17.82 5.59
CA LEU A 158 9.30 -18.81 5.57
C LEU A 158 10.61 -18.12 5.22
N GLY A 159 11.70 -18.52 5.87
CA GLY A 159 13.04 -18.01 5.59
C GLY A 159 13.38 -16.70 6.30
N SER A 160 14.36 -15.98 5.77
CA SER A 160 14.88 -14.74 6.35
C SER A 160 15.21 -13.70 5.29
N ALA A 161 15.04 -12.42 5.64
CA ALA A 161 15.33 -11.29 4.75
C ALA A 161 16.82 -11.17 4.35
N SER A 162 17.73 -11.81 5.10
CA SER A 162 19.17 -11.82 4.77
C SER A 162 19.52 -12.78 3.63
N LYS A 163 18.67 -13.76 3.32
CA LYS A 163 18.87 -14.78 2.28
C LYS A 163 17.67 -14.80 1.33
N THR A 164 16.77 -15.72 1.58
CA THR A 164 15.50 -15.88 0.88
C THR A 164 14.39 -15.90 1.89
N LEU A 165 13.32 -15.19 1.57
CA LEU A 165 12.12 -15.07 2.35
C LEU A 165 10.92 -15.13 1.41
N GLY A 166 9.88 -15.83 1.81
CA GLY A 166 8.60 -15.84 1.11
C GLY A 166 7.47 -16.08 2.08
N GLY A 167 6.27 -15.72 1.69
CA GLY A 167 5.12 -15.89 2.55
C GLY A 167 3.81 -15.72 1.82
N PHE A 168 2.76 -16.08 2.53
CA PHE A 168 1.39 -15.99 2.09
C PHE A 168 0.50 -15.57 3.27
N GLY A 169 -0.50 -14.73 3.00
CA GLY A 169 -1.45 -14.28 4.01
C GLY A 169 -2.87 -14.13 3.47
N VAL A 170 -3.83 -14.14 4.39
CA VAL A 170 -5.24 -13.87 4.14
C VAL A 170 -5.75 -12.80 5.09
N ASN A 171 -6.53 -11.87 4.55
CA ASN A 171 -7.17 -10.78 5.27
C ASN A 171 -8.70 -10.91 5.15
N LEU A 172 -9.39 -10.75 6.26
CA LEU A 172 -10.86 -10.71 6.33
C LEU A 172 -11.27 -9.34 6.88
N LYS A 173 -12.17 -8.68 6.17
CA LYS A 173 -12.72 -7.37 6.52
C LYS A 173 -14.24 -7.44 6.51
N SER A 174 -14.86 -6.87 7.54
CA SER A 174 -16.30 -6.61 7.58
C SER A 174 -16.51 -5.09 7.65
N SER A 175 -17.32 -4.54 6.77
CA SER A 175 -17.64 -3.12 6.72
C SER A 175 -19.14 -2.92 6.53
N ARG A 176 -19.68 -1.85 7.11
CA ARG A 176 -21.11 -1.51 6.97
C ARG A 176 -21.26 -0.37 5.97
N PRO A 177 -21.89 -0.61 4.81
CA PRO A 177 -22.05 0.41 3.76
C PRO A 177 -22.94 1.58 4.21
N ALA A 178 -24.07 1.30 4.87
CA ALA A 178 -25.00 2.30 5.38
C ALA A 178 -25.62 1.88 6.71
N LEU A 179 -26.21 2.85 7.43
CA LEU A 179 -26.97 2.55 8.65
C LEU A 179 -28.25 1.78 8.30
N GLY A 180 -28.49 0.67 8.99
CA GLY A 180 -29.63 -0.22 8.73
C GLY A 180 -29.35 -1.33 7.75
N GLU A 181 -28.22 -1.27 7.02
CA GLU A 181 -27.80 -2.30 6.07
C GLU A 181 -26.97 -3.41 6.72
N ASP A 182 -26.92 -4.55 6.07
CA ASP A 182 -26.07 -5.66 6.45
C ASP A 182 -24.58 -5.36 6.24
N ASN A 183 -23.74 -6.10 6.91
CA ASN A 183 -22.31 -5.97 6.75
C ASN A 183 -21.83 -6.61 5.44
N LEU A 184 -21.01 -5.90 4.69
CA LEU A 184 -20.29 -6.40 3.53
C LEU A 184 -18.97 -7.03 4.00
N THR A 185 -18.81 -8.33 3.74
CA THR A 185 -17.58 -9.07 4.03
C THR A 185 -16.69 -9.10 2.80
N SER A 186 -15.41 -8.75 2.98
CA SER A 186 -14.40 -8.72 1.92
C SER A 186 -13.21 -9.59 2.32
N THR A 187 -12.67 -10.34 1.36
CA THR A 187 -11.50 -11.20 1.55
C THR A 187 -10.36 -10.75 0.64
N ALA A 188 -9.14 -10.80 1.15
CA ALA A 188 -7.96 -10.51 0.36
C ALA A 188 -6.82 -11.48 0.67
N PHE A 189 -6.04 -11.78 -0.34
CA PHE A 189 -4.87 -12.66 -0.29
C PHE A 189 -3.62 -11.89 -0.66
N ILE A 190 -2.50 -12.25 -0.05
CA ILE A 190 -1.18 -11.72 -0.38
C ILE A 190 -0.19 -12.86 -0.48
N GLY A 191 0.63 -12.84 -1.54
CA GLY A 191 1.82 -13.66 -1.69
C GLY A 191 3.02 -12.78 -1.95
N TYR A 192 4.17 -13.06 -1.32
CA TYR A 192 5.35 -12.23 -1.45
C TYR A 192 6.63 -13.03 -1.40
N PHE A 193 7.68 -12.46 -1.99
CA PHE A 193 8.96 -13.11 -2.12
C PHE A 193 10.11 -12.09 -2.12
N ARG A 194 11.23 -12.48 -1.53
CA ARG A 194 12.50 -11.76 -1.59
C ARG A 194 13.65 -12.76 -1.62
N THR A 195 14.64 -12.55 -2.50
CA THR A 195 15.87 -13.34 -2.53
C THR A 195 17.07 -12.51 -2.96
N LYS A 196 18.26 -12.97 -2.61
CA LYS A 196 19.51 -12.42 -3.12
C LYS A 196 19.97 -13.20 -4.35
N LEU A 197 20.28 -12.49 -5.42
CA LEU A 197 20.86 -12.99 -6.67
C LEU A 197 22.27 -12.40 -6.82
N GLY A 198 23.26 -13.02 -6.20
CA GLY A 198 24.60 -12.46 -6.10
C GLY A 198 24.60 -11.12 -5.32
N LYS A 199 24.98 -10.03 -5.99
CA LYS A 199 24.95 -8.68 -5.42
C LYS A 199 23.56 -8.03 -5.49
N ALA A 200 22.66 -8.54 -6.31
CA ALA A 200 21.32 -8.00 -6.46
C ALA A 200 20.35 -8.59 -5.42
N THR A 201 19.28 -7.86 -5.15
CA THR A 201 18.12 -8.30 -4.39
C THR A 201 16.92 -8.25 -5.33
N TRP A 202 16.22 -9.37 -5.45
CA TRP A 202 14.95 -9.45 -6.14
C TRP A 202 13.82 -9.55 -5.12
N LYS A 203 12.77 -8.76 -5.32
CA LYS A 203 11.55 -8.76 -4.53
C LYS A 203 10.35 -8.80 -5.45
N ALA A 204 9.29 -9.47 -5.03
CA ALA A 204 8.00 -9.46 -5.71
C ALA A 204 6.87 -9.68 -4.70
N GLU A 205 5.70 -9.16 -5.05
CA GLU A 205 4.47 -9.33 -4.28
C GLU A 205 3.28 -9.36 -5.23
N ALA A 206 2.27 -10.14 -4.89
CA ALA A 206 0.99 -10.14 -5.56
C ALA A 206 -0.13 -10.17 -4.52
N THR A 207 -1.19 -9.44 -4.80
CA THR A 207 -2.44 -9.44 -4.04
C THR A 207 -3.61 -9.73 -4.95
N TYR A 208 -4.58 -10.46 -4.44
CA TYR A 208 -5.91 -10.58 -5.02
C TYR A 208 -6.92 -10.38 -3.91
N GLY A 209 -7.89 -9.51 -4.11
CA GLY A 209 -8.82 -9.24 -3.03
C GLY A 209 -9.97 -8.32 -3.40
N GLN A 210 -10.87 -8.21 -2.46
CA GLN A 210 -12.11 -7.49 -2.52
C GLN A 210 -12.02 -6.19 -1.74
N ASN A 211 -12.52 -5.10 -2.34
CA ASN A 211 -12.66 -3.79 -1.67
C ASN A 211 -11.36 -3.34 -0.95
N MET A 212 -10.26 -3.24 -1.69
CA MET A 212 -8.90 -2.98 -1.19
C MET A 212 -8.57 -1.49 -0.99
N THR A 213 -9.59 -0.65 -0.84
CA THR A 213 -9.42 0.82 -0.78
C THR A 213 -8.74 1.32 0.48
N ASP A 214 -8.84 0.59 1.59
CA ASP A 214 -8.17 0.89 2.86
C ASP A 214 -6.65 0.63 2.84
N VAL A 215 -6.17 -0.03 1.82
CA VAL A 215 -4.73 -0.21 1.54
C VAL A 215 -4.29 0.49 0.24
N LEU A 216 -5.07 1.45 -0.26
CA LEU A 216 -4.79 2.27 -1.45
C LEU A 216 -4.61 1.46 -2.74
N GLN A 217 -5.23 0.30 -2.87
CA GLN A 217 -5.35 -0.40 -4.14
C GLN A 217 -6.64 0.01 -4.86
N ILE A 218 -6.67 -0.12 -6.18
CA ILE A 218 -7.85 0.23 -7.00
C ILE A 218 -9.03 -0.67 -6.64
N GLY A 219 -10.25 -0.19 -6.88
CA GLY A 219 -11.47 -0.94 -6.61
C GLY A 219 -12.34 -0.32 -5.53
N GLY A 220 -13.19 -1.12 -4.91
CA GLY A 220 -14.15 -0.68 -3.91
C GLY A 220 -15.30 -1.65 -3.74
N PHE A 221 -16.52 -1.12 -3.63
CA PHE A 221 -17.76 -1.88 -3.63
C PHE A 221 -18.85 -1.13 -4.41
N GLY A 222 -19.86 -1.82 -4.84
CA GLY A 222 -21.01 -1.27 -5.54
C GLY A 222 -22.32 -1.64 -4.87
N GLN A 223 -23.43 -1.08 -5.38
CA GLN A 223 -24.78 -1.50 -5.03
C GLN A 223 -25.42 -2.08 -6.27
N ALA A 224 -25.89 -3.31 -6.17
CA ALA A 224 -26.60 -4.02 -7.21
C ALA A 224 -28.03 -3.46 -7.38
N SER A 225 -28.71 -3.81 -8.48
CA SER A 225 -30.05 -3.31 -8.81
C SER A 225 -31.14 -3.76 -7.82
N ASN A 226 -30.90 -4.86 -7.09
CA ASN A 226 -31.77 -5.36 -6.02
C ASN A 226 -31.56 -4.64 -4.66
N GLY A 227 -30.58 -3.74 -4.59
CA GLY A 227 -30.21 -3.00 -3.38
C GLY A 227 -29.07 -3.60 -2.58
N ASP A 228 -28.64 -4.83 -2.86
CA ASP A 228 -27.54 -5.49 -2.16
C ASP A 228 -26.20 -4.82 -2.45
N TYR A 229 -25.26 -4.89 -1.50
CA TYR A 229 -23.90 -4.39 -1.69
C TYR A 229 -22.96 -5.52 -2.11
N VAL A 230 -22.18 -5.26 -3.14
CA VAL A 230 -21.26 -6.23 -3.75
C VAL A 230 -19.83 -5.67 -3.80
N ASN A 231 -18.88 -6.53 -3.55
CA ASN A 231 -17.46 -6.17 -3.62
C ASN A 231 -16.99 -6.06 -5.08
N ASN A 232 -16.02 -5.21 -5.27
CA ASN A 232 -15.21 -5.18 -6.47
C ASN A 232 -13.94 -6.02 -6.26
N ASP A 233 -13.62 -6.88 -7.21
CA ASP A 233 -12.43 -7.72 -7.21
C ASP A 233 -11.25 -7.02 -7.88
N THR A 234 -10.07 -7.11 -7.28
CA THR A 234 -8.85 -6.48 -7.78
C THR A 234 -7.65 -7.41 -7.66
N PHE A 235 -6.86 -7.46 -8.72
CA PHE A 235 -5.54 -8.06 -8.73
C PHE A 235 -4.48 -6.96 -8.81
N SER A 236 -3.42 -7.07 -7.99
CA SER A 236 -2.26 -6.18 -8.07
C SER A 236 -0.98 -6.97 -7.86
N THR A 237 0.06 -6.60 -8.58
CA THR A 237 1.39 -7.21 -8.43
C THR A 237 2.49 -6.18 -8.68
N TRP A 238 3.64 -6.41 -8.09
CA TRP A 238 4.84 -5.65 -8.39
C TRP A 238 6.08 -6.53 -8.26
N THR A 239 7.16 -6.10 -8.91
CA THR A 239 8.49 -6.68 -8.79
C THR A 239 9.56 -5.60 -8.76
N GLU A 240 10.67 -5.86 -8.08
CA GLU A 240 11.82 -4.98 -8.00
C GLU A 240 13.12 -5.77 -8.05
N LEU A 241 14.03 -5.33 -8.90
CA LEU A 241 15.42 -5.74 -8.88
C LEU A 241 16.30 -4.56 -8.48
N SER A 242 17.17 -4.72 -7.48
CA SER A 242 18.05 -3.65 -7.01
C SER A 242 19.40 -4.20 -6.55
N ALA A 243 20.45 -3.39 -6.70
CA ALA A 243 21.79 -3.73 -6.25
C ALA A 243 22.63 -2.47 -5.97
N ASP A 244 23.71 -2.65 -5.23
CA ASP A 244 24.78 -1.69 -5.16
C ASP A 244 25.77 -1.91 -6.33
N PHE A 245 26.03 -0.87 -7.12
CA PHE A 245 27.13 -0.86 -8.11
C PHE A 245 28.48 -0.83 -7.40
N SER A 246 28.56 0.01 -6.34
CA SER A 246 29.73 0.21 -5.51
C SER A 246 29.29 0.54 -4.07
N GLU A 247 30.24 0.84 -3.19
CA GLU A 247 29.94 1.30 -1.83
C GLU A 247 29.16 2.63 -1.81
N THR A 248 29.32 3.43 -2.86
CA THR A 248 28.74 4.77 -2.97
C THR A 248 27.59 4.89 -3.96
N MET A 249 27.28 3.85 -4.75
CA MET A 249 26.24 3.91 -5.78
C MET A 249 25.31 2.70 -5.71
N GLU A 250 24.01 2.97 -5.80
CA GLU A 250 22.95 1.96 -5.89
C GLU A 250 22.05 2.20 -7.10
N TRP A 251 21.39 1.15 -7.56
CA TRP A 251 20.37 1.22 -8.58
C TRP A 251 19.17 0.33 -8.24
N GLY A 252 18.07 0.56 -8.89
CA GLY A 252 16.88 -0.28 -8.81
C GLY A 252 15.98 -0.09 -10.01
N LEU A 253 15.21 -1.12 -10.29
CA LEU A 253 14.15 -1.11 -11.29
C LEU A 253 12.90 -1.71 -10.66
N PHE A 254 11.85 -0.92 -10.58
CA PHE A 254 10.53 -1.31 -10.11
C PHE A 254 9.58 -1.45 -11.30
N GLY A 255 8.70 -2.45 -11.27
CA GLY A 255 7.57 -2.61 -12.17
C GLY A 255 6.34 -3.05 -11.38
N GLY A 256 5.19 -2.42 -11.64
CA GLY A 256 3.92 -2.75 -11.01
C GLY A 256 2.78 -2.81 -12.02
N TYR A 257 1.77 -3.65 -11.75
CA TYR A 257 0.54 -3.80 -12.52
C TYR A 257 -0.64 -4.05 -11.60
N SER A 258 -1.77 -3.41 -11.90
CA SER A 258 -3.05 -3.66 -11.23
C SER A 258 -4.16 -3.79 -12.26
N LYS A 259 -5.14 -4.65 -11.98
CA LYS A 259 -6.36 -4.82 -12.77
C LYS A 259 -7.57 -4.88 -11.84
N ASN A 260 -8.58 -4.10 -12.21
CA ASN A 260 -9.90 -4.15 -11.64
C ASN A 260 -10.72 -5.20 -12.42
N SER A 261 -11.23 -6.21 -11.74
CA SER A 261 -11.98 -7.32 -12.35
C SER A 261 -13.50 -7.12 -12.32
N GLY A 262 -13.96 -5.94 -11.83
CA GLY A 262 -15.38 -5.63 -11.77
C GLY A 262 -16.10 -6.22 -10.56
N PHE A 263 -17.41 -6.32 -10.64
CA PHE A 263 -18.31 -6.70 -9.55
C PHE A 263 -18.97 -8.06 -9.76
N GLY A 264 -18.91 -8.61 -10.98
CA GLY A 264 -19.50 -9.89 -11.34
C GLY A 264 -21.04 -9.88 -11.44
N GLU A 265 -21.68 -8.73 -11.27
CA GLU A 265 -23.11 -8.52 -11.43
C GLU A 265 -23.45 -7.04 -11.73
N PRO A 266 -24.61 -6.73 -12.36
CA PRO A 266 -25.02 -5.37 -12.67
C PRO A 266 -25.11 -4.49 -11.42
N ILE A 267 -24.47 -3.31 -11.47
CA ILE A 267 -24.48 -2.36 -10.36
C ILE A 267 -25.00 -0.99 -10.79
N THR A 268 -25.62 -0.28 -9.86
CA THR A 268 -26.20 1.05 -10.04
C THR A 268 -25.36 2.16 -9.46
N TYR A 269 -24.45 1.81 -8.56
CA TYR A 269 -23.63 2.76 -7.81
C TYR A 269 -22.29 2.16 -7.40
N VAL A 270 -21.21 2.93 -7.50
CA VAL A 270 -19.85 2.53 -7.09
C VAL A 270 -19.30 3.45 -6.04
N ASN A 271 -18.78 2.87 -4.97
CA ASN A 271 -17.91 3.50 -4.00
C ASN A 271 -16.51 2.89 -4.07
N GLY A 272 -15.50 3.72 -4.24
CA GLY A 272 -14.16 3.15 -4.34
C GLY A 272 -13.05 4.17 -4.48
N PHE A 273 -11.85 3.63 -4.59
CA PHE A 273 -10.63 4.35 -4.91
C PHE A 273 -10.24 4.01 -6.35
N LEU A 274 -10.33 5.03 -7.25
CA LEU A 274 -10.08 4.82 -8.69
C LEU A 274 -10.95 3.69 -9.27
N GLY A 275 -12.23 3.63 -8.87
CA GLY A 275 -13.13 2.52 -9.17
C GLY A 275 -13.47 2.34 -10.66
N THR A 276 -13.21 3.36 -11.50
CA THR A 276 -13.36 3.28 -12.96
C THR A 276 -12.06 3.01 -13.71
N VAL A 277 -10.95 2.84 -13.00
CA VAL A 277 -9.69 2.39 -13.61
C VAL A 277 -9.79 0.88 -13.86
N GLU A 278 -9.74 0.46 -15.10
CA GLU A 278 -9.70 -0.94 -15.50
C GLU A 278 -8.36 -1.57 -15.16
N SER A 279 -7.27 -0.91 -15.56
CA SER A 279 -5.91 -1.37 -15.28
C SER A 279 -4.93 -0.22 -15.19
N ALA A 280 -3.82 -0.48 -14.54
CA ALA A 280 -2.70 0.45 -14.46
C ALA A 280 -1.38 -0.30 -14.42
N TYR A 281 -0.31 0.34 -14.95
CA TYR A 281 1.05 -0.14 -14.74
C TYR A 281 2.02 1.00 -14.47
N ARG A 282 3.15 0.66 -13.87
CA ARG A 282 4.24 1.60 -13.61
C ARG A 282 5.58 0.91 -13.82
N VAL A 283 6.53 1.68 -14.39
CA VAL A 283 7.94 1.30 -14.45
C VAL A 283 8.77 2.46 -13.88
N SER A 284 9.68 2.15 -12.93
CA SER A 284 10.47 3.16 -12.24
C SER A 284 11.93 2.72 -12.10
N PRO A 285 12.81 3.04 -13.05
CA PRO A 285 14.25 2.95 -12.87
C PRO A 285 14.75 4.06 -11.94
N ARG A 286 15.72 3.73 -11.08
CA ARG A 286 16.36 4.69 -10.17
C ARG A 286 17.86 4.45 -10.03
N ILE A 287 18.57 5.52 -9.69
CA ILE A 287 19.97 5.51 -9.33
C ILE A 287 20.20 6.42 -8.11
N GLY A 288 21.11 6.05 -7.23
CA GLY A 288 21.41 6.81 -6.04
C GLY A 288 22.88 6.84 -5.69
N TRP A 289 23.31 7.93 -5.08
CA TRP A 289 24.65 8.14 -4.58
C TRP A 289 24.61 8.32 -3.06
N LYS A 290 25.51 7.62 -2.37
CA LYS A 290 25.62 7.58 -0.91
C LYS A 290 26.93 8.21 -0.47
N SER A 291 26.89 9.07 0.53
CA SER A 291 28.06 9.64 1.17
C SER A 291 27.79 9.83 2.66
N GLY A 292 28.32 8.95 3.50
CA GLY A 292 28.02 8.92 4.92
C GLY A 292 26.51 8.77 5.19
N LYS A 293 25.92 9.76 5.85
CA LYS A 293 24.48 9.80 6.18
C LYS A 293 23.59 10.43 5.08
N LEU A 294 24.19 10.98 4.03
CA LEU A 294 23.48 11.62 2.92
C LEU A 294 23.34 10.63 1.75
N LYS A 295 22.15 10.55 1.20
CA LYS A 295 21.84 9.90 -0.07
C LYS A 295 21.18 10.93 -0.99
N ILE A 296 21.64 10.98 -2.24
CA ILE A 296 20.97 11.71 -3.32
C ILE A 296 20.53 10.68 -4.35
N GLY A 297 19.27 10.75 -4.76
CA GLY A 297 18.69 9.80 -5.71
C GLY A 297 17.94 10.49 -6.83
N VAL A 298 17.93 9.83 -7.99
CA VAL A 298 17.11 10.19 -9.15
C VAL A 298 16.27 8.97 -9.52
N GLU A 299 14.98 9.18 -9.74
CA GLU A 299 14.01 8.16 -10.18
C GLU A 299 13.19 8.73 -11.33
N ALA A 300 13.15 8.02 -12.44
CA ALA A 300 12.20 8.27 -13.51
C ALA A 300 11.01 7.34 -13.31
N GLU A 301 9.79 7.84 -13.46
CA GLU A 301 8.57 7.07 -13.28
C GLU A 301 7.66 7.26 -14.49
N LEU A 302 7.39 6.18 -15.21
CA LEU A 302 6.36 6.12 -16.23
C LEU A 302 5.17 5.37 -15.65
N THR A 303 4.02 6.02 -15.57
CA THR A 303 2.77 5.42 -15.08
C THR A 303 1.70 5.56 -16.15
N ASN A 304 1.00 4.47 -16.41
CA ASN A 304 -0.17 4.41 -17.28
C ASN A 304 -1.40 4.06 -16.46
N ALA A 305 -2.54 4.62 -16.81
CA ALA A 305 -3.85 4.20 -16.33
C ALA A 305 -4.79 4.04 -17.52
N GLN A 306 -5.47 2.91 -17.58
CA GLN A 306 -6.55 2.62 -18.53
C GLN A 306 -7.87 2.86 -17.80
N TYR A 307 -8.60 3.88 -18.21
CA TYR A 307 -9.94 4.16 -17.69
C TYR A 307 -10.98 3.34 -18.43
N GLY A 308 -12.06 3.01 -17.75
CA GLY A 308 -13.16 2.25 -18.30
C GLY A 308 -14.51 2.73 -17.78
N SER A 309 -15.55 2.11 -18.26
CA SER A 309 -16.92 2.24 -17.74
C SER A 309 -17.43 0.89 -17.26
N ILE A 310 -18.41 0.92 -16.40
CA ILE A 310 -19.07 -0.31 -15.93
C ILE A 310 -20.06 -0.74 -16.99
N ASP A 311 -19.93 -1.98 -17.41
CA ASP A 311 -20.85 -2.58 -18.38
C ASP A 311 -22.12 -3.17 -17.71
N VAL A 312 -22.99 -3.75 -18.51
CA VAL A 312 -24.25 -4.34 -18.07
C VAL A 312 -24.09 -5.58 -17.16
N ASN A 313 -22.89 -6.14 -17.09
CA ASN A 313 -22.54 -7.29 -16.23
C ASN A 313 -21.82 -6.86 -14.96
N GLY A 314 -21.52 -5.57 -14.79
CA GLY A 314 -20.75 -5.05 -13.67
C GLY A 314 -19.22 -5.14 -13.87
N ASP A 315 -18.76 -5.49 -15.07
CA ASP A 315 -17.34 -5.50 -15.42
C ASP A 315 -16.84 -4.09 -15.73
N ILE A 316 -15.60 -3.80 -15.38
CA ILE A 316 -14.95 -2.56 -15.79
C ILE A 316 -14.29 -2.79 -17.15
N THR A 317 -14.82 -2.17 -18.18
CA THR A 317 -14.36 -2.34 -19.56
C THR A 317 -13.97 -1.01 -20.17
N SER A 318 -12.87 -0.99 -20.92
CA SER A 318 -12.40 0.18 -21.66
C SER A 318 -12.51 -0.06 -23.18
N THR A 319 -12.62 1.03 -23.93
CA THR A 319 -12.55 0.98 -25.39
C THR A 319 -11.12 0.92 -25.91
N GLY A 320 -10.12 1.01 -25.01
CA GLY A 320 -8.69 1.13 -25.36
C GLY A 320 -8.25 2.55 -25.73
N LEU A 321 -9.19 3.49 -25.86
CA LEU A 321 -8.90 4.89 -26.18
C LEU A 321 -8.68 5.76 -24.94
N ASP A 322 -9.06 5.27 -23.76
CA ASP A 322 -9.01 6.02 -22.49
C ASP A 322 -7.71 5.76 -21.71
N SER A 323 -6.61 5.50 -22.43
CA SER A 323 -5.29 5.23 -21.83
C SER A 323 -4.51 6.53 -21.64
N VAL A 324 -4.19 6.85 -20.40
CA VAL A 324 -3.45 8.07 -20.03
C VAL A 324 -2.08 7.72 -19.47
N ASN A 325 -1.07 8.41 -19.96
CA ASN A 325 0.31 8.25 -19.51
C ASN A 325 0.78 9.47 -18.71
N ASN A 326 1.58 9.24 -17.68
CA ASN A 326 2.29 10.29 -16.97
C ASN A 326 3.76 9.92 -16.83
N PHE A 327 4.63 10.89 -17.09
CA PHE A 327 6.06 10.78 -16.83
C PHE A 327 6.45 11.74 -15.71
N ARG A 328 7.15 11.21 -14.71
CA ARG A 328 7.71 11.99 -13.61
C ARG A 328 9.20 11.76 -13.47
N LEU A 329 9.96 12.84 -13.35
CA LEU A 329 11.35 12.81 -12.93
C LEU A 329 11.45 13.33 -11.50
N LEU A 330 11.92 12.51 -10.59
CA LEU A 330 12.08 12.81 -9.18
C LEU A 330 13.57 12.88 -8.82
N THR A 331 13.97 13.95 -8.14
CA THR A 331 15.26 14.02 -7.45
C THR A 331 14.99 14.10 -5.95
N THR A 332 15.70 13.32 -5.15
CA THR A 332 15.56 13.30 -3.70
C THR A 332 16.90 13.44 -2.99
N ALA A 333 16.88 14.12 -1.85
CA ALA A 333 17.98 14.13 -0.89
C ALA A 333 17.48 13.57 0.44
N ILE A 334 18.12 12.51 0.92
CA ILE A 334 17.76 11.82 2.16
C ILE A 334 18.96 11.92 3.12
N TYR A 335 18.72 12.52 4.27
CA TYR A 335 19.73 12.63 5.33
C TYR A 335 19.24 11.93 6.59
N ASN A 336 20.01 10.98 7.10
CA ASN A 336 19.75 10.27 8.34
C ASN A 336 20.68 10.81 9.44
N PHE A 337 20.13 11.39 10.48
CA PHE A 337 20.87 12.00 11.59
C PHE A 337 20.73 11.27 12.92
#